data_c2caa26f5e8ed1317873b32661708bb1
#
_entry.id   c2caa26f5e8ed1317873b32661708bb1
#
_cell.length_a   1.000
_cell.length_b   1.000
_cell.length_c   1.000
_cell.angle_alpha   90.00
_cell.angle_beta   90.00
_cell.angle_gamma   90.00
#
_symmetry.space_group_name_H-M   'P 1'
#
loop_
_entity.id
_entity.type
_entity.pdbx_description
1 polymer ?
#
loop_
_entity_poly.entity_id
_entity_poly.type
_entity_poly.pdbx_seq_one_letter_code
_entity_poly.pdbx_strand_id
1 'polypeptide(L)'
;MAKYVYLFSEGNAKMRDLLGGKGANLAEMTSLGLPVPRGFTVTTEACTRYYKDGKVIAKEIEDEIFATLAKTEEIVGKKFGDPDNPFLVSVRSGARASMPGMMDTILNLGLNDSVVEGLAKLTNNPRFAYDSYRRFIQMFSDVVMEIDKSKFEKILDSVKEERGASLDTDLTAEDLKEVVKRYKELFKKEKGFDFPQDPKLQLL
;
A
#
# COMPACT_ATOMS: atom_id res chain seq x y z
N MET A 1 -4.90 -28.40 -5.23
CA MET A 1 -5.20 -27.04 -5.70
C MET A 1 -3.88 -26.29 -5.89
N ALA A 2 -3.78 -25.43 -6.87
CA ALA A 2 -2.60 -24.57 -7.02
C ALA A 2 -2.57 -23.59 -5.83
N LYS A 3 -1.38 -23.28 -5.31
CA LYS A 3 -1.18 -22.30 -4.24
C LYS A 3 -0.67 -21.00 -4.87
N TYR A 4 -1.39 -19.91 -4.66
CA TYR A 4 -1.09 -18.61 -5.28
C TYR A 4 -0.47 -17.59 -4.33
N VAL A 5 -0.55 -17.82 -3.00
CA VAL A 5 -0.04 -16.88 -2.00
C VAL A 5 0.86 -17.59 -0.99
N TYR A 6 2.06 -17.05 -0.79
CA TYR A 6 3.09 -17.63 0.09
C TYR A 6 3.50 -16.61 1.15
N LEU A 7 3.40 -16.97 2.43
CA LEU A 7 4.08 -16.22 3.48
C LEU A 7 5.59 -16.20 3.20
N PHE A 8 6.30 -15.16 3.64
CA PHE A 8 7.76 -15.12 3.49
C PHE A 8 8.44 -16.31 4.18
N SER A 9 7.83 -16.85 5.23
CA SER A 9 8.32 -18.07 5.92
C SER A 9 8.10 -19.38 5.15
N GLU A 10 7.35 -19.36 4.07
CA GLU A 10 7.02 -20.56 3.27
C GLU A 10 7.85 -20.66 1.98
N GLY A 11 8.69 -19.67 1.69
CA GLY A 11 9.51 -19.62 0.49
C GLY A 11 11.01 -19.63 0.76
N ASN A 12 11.79 -19.61 -0.31
CA ASN A 12 13.25 -19.51 -0.29
C ASN A 12 13.81 -18.94 -1.60
N ALA A 13 15.13 -18.71 -1.67
CA ALA A 13 15.80 -18.14 -2.83
C ALA A 13 15.67 -18.95 -4.12
N LYS A 14 15.41 -20.26 -4.04
CA LYS A 14 15.27 -21.16 -5.22
C LYS A 14 13.91 -20.99 -5.91
N MET A 15 12.93 -20.37 -5.25
CA MET A 15 11.57 -20.19 -5.77
C MET A 15 11.42 -18.87 -6.57
N ARG A 16 12.49 -18.39 -7.19
CA ARG A 16 12.51 -17.10 -7.88
C ARG A 16 11.52 -17.03 -9.05
N ASP A 17 11.32 -18.12 -9.77
CA ASP A 17 10.35 -18.17 -10.87
C ASP A 17 8.90 -18.02 -10.39
N LEU A 18 8.59 -18.54 -9.20
CA LEU A 18 7.27 -18.52 -8.61
C LEU A 18 7.01 -17.23 -7.81
N LEU A 19 7.98 -16.79 -7.00
CA LEU A 19 7.83 -15.66 -6.07
C LEU A 19 8.35 -14.34 -6.63
N GLY A 20 8.96 -14.37 -7.81
CA GLY A 20 9.72 -13.23 -8.32
C GLY A 20 11.02 -12.99 -7.55
N GLY A 21 11.87 -12.10 -8.06
CA GLY A 21 13.17 -11.83 -7.42
C GLY A 21 13.05 -11.24 -6.02
N LYS A 22 12.14 -10.28 -5.82
CA LYS A 22 11.91 -9.64 -4.50
C LYS A 22 11.30 -10.63 -3.50
N GLY A 23 10.26 -11.38 -3.90
CA GLY A 23 9.60 -12.34 -3.04
C GLY A 23 10.53 -13.46 -2.57
N ALA A 24 11.30 -14.04 -3.50
CA ALA A 24 12.27 -15.07 -3.16
C ALA A 24 13.38 -14.57 -2.22
N ASN A 25 13.87 -13.34 -2.44
CA ASN A 25 14.89 -12.76 -1.55
C ASN A 25 14.33 -12.45 -0.15
N LEU A 26 13.10 -11.92 -0.05
CA LEU A 26 12.44 -11.68 1.25
C LEU A 26 12.22 -13.00 2.00
N ALA A 27 11.82 -14.05 1.30
CA ALA A 27 11.66 -15.38 1.89
C ALA A 27 13.00 -15.94 2.39
N GLU A 28 14.06 -15.83 1.61
CA GLU A 28 15.41 -16.27 2.02
C GLU A 28 15.90 -15.48 3.25
N MET A 29 15.77 -14.17 3.23
CA MET A 29 16.14 -13.33 4.38
C MET A 29 15.36 -13.72 5.64
N THR A 30 14.07 -14.05 5.48
CA THR A 30 13.23 -14.52 6.59
C THR A 30 13.72 -15.87 7.12
N SER A 31 14.10 -16.82 6.24
CA SER A 31 14.61 -18.14 6.62
C SER A 31 15.95 -18.06 7.35
N LEU A 32 16.77 -17.05 7.01
CA LEU A 32 18.04 -16.76 7.68
C LEU A 32 17.87 -16.04 9.02
N GLY A 33 16.66 -15.74 9.45
CA GLY A 33 16.38 -15.06 10.71
C GLY A 33 16.67 -13.56 10.69
N LEU A 34 16.83 -12.94 9.51
CA LEU A 34 16.99 -11.50 9.39
C LEU A 34 15.68 -10.77 9.77
N PRO A 35 15.75 -9.53 10.27
CA PRO A 35 14.59 -8.77 10.71
C PRO A 35 13.76 -8.23 9.53
N VAL A 36 13.14 -9.14 8.78
CA VAL A 36 12.20 -8.83 7.70
C VAL A 36 10.81 -8.63 8.28
N PRO A 37 10.10 -7.54 7.95
CA PRO A 37 8.69 -7.39 8.31
C PRO A 37 7.86 -8.58 7.81
N ARG A 38 6.86 -8.99 8.58
CA ARG A 38 5.97 -10.10 8.19
C ARG A 38 5.15 -9.71 6.97
N GLY A 39 4.94 -10.66 6.08
CA GLY A 39 4.20 -10.45 4.85
C GLY A 39 4.15 -11.70 3.98
N PHE A 40 3.62 -11.53 2.79
CA PHE A 40 3.45 -12.62 1.83
C PHE A 40 3.69 -12.15 0.39
N THR A 41 3.85 -13.09 -0.49
CA THR A 41 4.02 -12.88 -1.93
C THR A 41 2.86 -13.53 -2.69
N VAL A 42 2.21 -12.77 -3.54
CA VAL A 42 1.30 -13.30 -4.58
C VAL A 42 2.18 -13.76 -5.75
N THR A 43 1.98 -14.98 -6.22
CA THR A 43 2.88 -15.65 -7.16
C THR A 43 2.82 -15.08 -8.58
N THR A 44 3.85 -15.34 -9.36
CA THR A 44 3.86 -15.04 -10.80
C THR A 44 2.78 -15.83 -11.57
N GLU A 45 2.37 -16.99 -11.06
CA GLU A 45 1.27 -17.77 -11.63
C GLU A 45 -0.08 -17.07 -11.43
N ALA A 46 -0.31 -16.47 -10.27
CA ALA A 46 -1.49 -15.64 -10.03
C ALA A 46 -1.53 -14.44 -11.01
N CYS A 47 -0.39 -13.79 -11.21
CA CYS A 47 -0.27 -12.70 -12.19
C CYS A 47 -0.56 -13.18 -13.62
N THR A 48 -0.01 -14.33 -14.00
CA THR A 48 -0.28 -14.94 -15.33
C THR A 48 -1.77 -15.25 -15.49
N ARG A 49 -2.40 -15.78 -14.43
CA ARG A 49 -3.84 -16.08 -14.41
C ARG A 49 -4.69 -14.83 -14.57
N TYR A 50 -4.35 -13.75 -13.85
CA TYR A 50 -5.02 -12.46 -13.96
C TYR A 50 -5.07 -11.94 -15.40
N TYR A 51 -3.93 -11.96 -16.13
CA TYR A 51 -3.91 -11.53 -17.53
C TYR A 51 -4.68 -12.48 -18.45
N LYS A 52 -4.60 -13.79 -18.21
CA LYS A 52 -5.31 -14.80 -18.99
C LYS A 52 -6.83 -14.70 -18.82
N ASP A 53 -7.29 -14.36 -17.63
CA ASP A 53 -8.70 -14.23 -17.29
C ASP A 53 -9.24 -12.80 -17.62
N GLY A 54 -8.54 -12.02 -18.45
CA GLY A 54 -8.99 -10.71 -18.91
C GLY A 54 -8.83 -9.59 -17.89
N LYS A 55 -7.79 -9.64 -17.08
CA LYS A 55 -7.49 -8.69 -15.99
C LYS A 55 -8.52 -8.74 -14.87
N VAL A 56 -8.96 -9.92 -14.53
CA VAL A 56 -9.86 -10.19 -13.40
C VAL A 56 -9.12 -11.07 -12.40
N ILE A 57 -9.18 -10.70 -11.12
CA ILE A 57 -8.65 -11.53 -10.03
C ILE A 57 -9.65 -12.68 -9.80
N ALA A 58 -9.20 -13.92 -10.02
CA ALA A 58 -10.03 -15.09 -9.77
C ALA A 58 -10.38 -15.20 -8.27
N LYS A 59 -11.62 -15.59 -7.96
CA LYS A 59 -12.13 -15.64 -6.59
C LYS A 59 -11.25 -16.47 -5.65
N GLU A 60 -10.72 -17.59 -6.12
CA GLU A 60 -9.82 -18.42 -5.32
C GLU A 60 -8.51 -17.70 -4.96
N ILE A 61 -8.00 -16.81 -5.82
CA ILE A 61 -6.79 -16.00 -5.54
C ILE A 61 -7.13 -14.92 -4.52
N GLU A 62 -8.25 -14.23 -4.69
CA GLU A 62 -8.74 -13.25 -3.73
C GLU A 62 -8.93 -13.86 -2.33
N ASP A 63 -9.61 -15.00 -2.25
CA ASP A 63 -9.85 -15.70 -0.99
C ASP A 63 -8.53 -16.13 -0.33
N GLU A 64 -7.54 -16.56 -1.12
CA GLU A 64 -6.22 -16.93 -0.61
C GLU A 64 -5.41 -15.72 -0.12
N ILE A 65 -5.52 -14.56 -0.79
CA ILE A 65 -4.93 -13.30 -0.36
C ILE A 65 -5.49 -12.91 1.02
N PHE A 66 -6.81 -12.89 1.19
CA PHE A 66 -7.42 -12.49 2.46
C PHE A 66 -7.19 -13.51 3.57
N ALA A 67 -7.19 -14.80 3.27
CA ALA A 67 -6.83 -15.83 4.24
C ALA A 67 -5.37 -15.70 4.71
N THR A 68 -4.46 -15.34 3.81
CA THR A 68 -3.05 -15.13 4.15
C THR A 68 -2.82 -13.81 4.87
N LEU A 69 -3.59 -12.76 4.53
CA LEU A 69 -3.62 -11.51 5.28
C LEU A 69 -4.03 -11.76 6.73
N ALA A 70 -5.12 -12.50 6.97
CA ALA A 70 -5.58 -12.84 8.32
C ALA A 70 -4.51 -13.58 9.14
N LYS A 71 -3.79 -14.54 8.54
CA LYS A 71 -2.64 -15.21 9.18
C LYS A 71 -1.51 -14.21 9.50
N THR A 72 -1.25 -13.27 8.60
CA THR A 72 -0.21 -12.24 8.82
C THR A 72 -0.60 -11.33 9.97
N GLU A 73 -1.86 -10.94 10.06
CA GLU A 73 -2.42 -10.15 11.18
C GLU A 73 -2.23 -10.87 12.52
N GLU A 74 -2.53 -12.17 12.58
CA GLU A 74 -2.31 -13.00 13.78
C GLU A 74 -0.84 -13.02 14.20
N ILE A 75 0.08 -13.20 13.24
CA ILE A 75 1.52 -13.25 13.50
C ILE A 75 2.04 -11.90 14.02
N VAL A 76 1.51 -10.79 13.48
CA VAL A 76 1.94 -9.43 13.84
C VAL A 76 1.23 -8.91 15.10
N GLY A 77 0.07 -9.45 15.44
CA GLY A 77 -0.78 -8.95 16.53
C GLY A 77 -1.45 -7.62 16.24
N LYS A 78 -1.69 -7.30 14.95
CA LYS A 78 -2.34 -6.08 14.48
C LYS A 78 -3.34 -6.41 13.39
N LYS A 79 -4.30 -5.49 13.14
CA LYS A 79 -5.30 -5.68 12.09
C LYS A 79 -5.19 -4.63 10.99
N PHE A 80 -5.40 -5.07 9.78
CA PHE A 80 -5.45 -4.23 8.59
C PHE A 80 -6.73 -3.38 8.60
N GLY A 81 -6.56 -2.07 8.61
CA GLY A 81 -7.68 -1.13 8.71
C GLY A 81 -8.27 -0.91 10.11
N ASP A 82 -7.65 -1.46 11.14
CA ASP A 82 -8.05 -1.20 12.53
C ASP A 82 -7.60 0.20 12.96
N PRO A 83 -8.51 1.08 13.41
CA PRO A 83 -8.13 2.42 13.83
C PRO A 83 -7.36 2.44 15.17
N ASP A 84 -7.52 1.43 16.03
CA ASP A 84 -6.89 1.41 17.35
C ASP A 84 -5.49 0.80 17.32
N ASN A 85 -5.27 -0.22 16.49
CA ASN A 85 -3.98 -0.89 16.35
C ASN A 85 -3.69 -1.23 14.87
N PRO A 86 -3.46 -0.22 14.02
CA PRO A 86 -3.39 -0.39 12.59
C PRO A 86 -2.19 -1.24 12.14
N PHE A 87 -2.48 -2.20 11.26
CA PHE A 87 -1.49 -2.87 10.45
C PHE A 87 -1.44 -2.20 9.07
N LEU A 88 -0.42 -1.38 8.84
CA LEU A 88 -0.19 -0.75 7.54
C LEU A 88 0.76 -1.61 6.73
N VAL A 89 0.47 -1.79 5.45
CA VAL A 89 1.28 -2.62 4.56
C VAL A 89 1.83 -1.82 3.39
N SER A 90 2.92 -2.32 2.80
CA SER A 90 3.43 -1.85 1.52
C SER A 90 3.19 -2.91 0.47
N VAL A 91 2.60 -2.53 -0.66
CA VAL A 91 2.48 -3.39 -1.83
C VAL A 91 3.57 -3.02 -2.83
N ARG A 92 4.29 -4.03 -3.28
CA ARG A 92 5.38 -3.86 -4.24
C ARG A 92 5.17 -4.78 -5.43
N SER A 93 5.28 -4.25 -6.62
CA SER A 93 5.32 -5.06 -7.82
C SER A 93 6.59 -5.92 -7.83
N GLY A 94 6.45 -7.17 -8.29
CA GLY A 94 7.53 -8.12 -8.43
C GLY A 94 7.61 -8.62 -9.87
N ALA A 95 8.82 -8.85 -10.38
CA ALA A 95 9.04 -9.51 -11.66
C ALA A 95 10.13 -10.58 -11.51
N ARG A 96 10.15 -11.55 -12.43
CA ARG A 96 11.23 -12.56 -12.49
C ARG A 96 12.61 -11.92 -12.64
N ALA A 97 12.70 -10.88 -13.50
CA ALA A 97 13.89 -10.06 -13.64
C ALA A 97 13.76 -8.77 -12.84
N SER A 98 14.78 -8.43 -12.07
CA SER A 98 14.83 -7.15 -11.36
C SER A 98 15.08 -6.02 -12.36
N MET A 99 14.18 -5.05 -12.38
CA MET A 99 14.34 -3.80 -13.15
C MET A 99 14.40 -2.63 -12.15
N PRO A 100 15.58 -2.19 -11.73
CA PRO A 100 15.72 -1.07 -10.81
C PRO A 100 15.04 0.20 -11.36
N GLY A 101 14.25 0.88 -10.53
CA GLY A 101 13.57 2.13 -10.88
C GLY A 101 12.30 2.00 -11.72
N MET A 102 11.93 0.79 -12.18
CA MET A 102 10.73 0.57 -13.00
C MET A 102 9.61 -0.18 -12.26
N MET A 103 9.73 -0.34 -10.93
CA MET A 103 8.78 -1.14 -10.16
C MET A 103 8.12 -0.28 -9.11
N ASP A 104 6.81 -0.18 -9.21
CA ASP A 104 6.00 0.63 -8.33
C ASP A 104 5.94 0.06 -6.90
N THR A 105 5.84 0.97 -5.96
CA THR A 105 5.62 0.67 -4.55
C THR A 105 4.53 1.59 -4.04
N ILE A 106 3.54 1.02 -3.36
CA ILE A 106 2.53 1.79 -2.65
C ILE A 106 2.75 1.55 -1.16
N LEU A 107 2.93 2.63 -0.43
CA LEU A 107 3.18 2.60 1.01
C LEU A 107 1.89 2.91 1.77
N ASN A 108 1.81 2.39 2.99
CA ASN A 108 0.75 2.73 3.96
C ASN A 108 -0.68 2.35 3.53
N LEU A 109 -0.84 1.26 2.74
CA LEU A 109 -2.17 0.70 2.52
C LEU A 109 -2.79 0.33 3.87
N GLY A 110 -4.08 0.50 3.95
CA GLY A 110 -4.84 0.38 5.20
C GLY A 110 -5.18 1.73 5.82
N LEU A 111 -4.54 2.83 5.40
CA LEU A 111 -4.94 4.17 5.83
C LEU A 111 -6.27 4.58 5.22
N ASN A 112 -7.11 5.13 6.05
CA ASN A 112 -8.38 5.77 5.72
C ASN A 112 -8.66 6.87 6.76
N ASP A 113 -9.83 7.50 6.71
CA ASP A 113 -10.16 8.62 7.58
C ASP A 113 -10.21 8.24 9.08
N SER A 114 -10.56 7.01 9.42
CA SER A 114 -10.55 6.54 10.81
C SER A 114 -9.17 6.05 11.27
N VAL A 115 -8.45 5.35 10.41
CA VAL A 115 -7.13 4.79 10.73
C VAL A 115 -6.07 5.88 10.90
N VAL A 116 -6.15 6.97 10.13
CA VAL A 116 -5.21 8.09 10.27
C VAL A 116 -5.32 8.75 11.66
N GLU A 117 -6.54 8.86 12.20
CA GLU A 117 -6.75 9.38 13.57
C GLU A 117 -6.16 8.44 14.63
N GLY A 118 -6.33 7.13 14.44
CA GLY A 118 -5.70 6.13 15.31
C GLY A 118 -4.17 6.20 15.25
N LEU A 119 -3.62 6.29 14.06
CA LEU A 119 -2.17 6.44 13.86
C LEU A 119 -1.64 7.72 14.54
N ALA A 120 -2.38 8.82 14.43
CA ALA A 120 -2.03 10.10 15.07
C ALA A 120 -1.97 9.96 16.60
N LYS A 121 -2.93 9.25 17.19
CA LYS A 121 -2.97 8.98 18.64
C LYS A 121 -1.81 8.06 19.07
N LEU A 122 -1.62 6.93 18.37
CA LEU A 122 -0.58 5.96 18.69
C LEU A 122 0.83 6.55 18.63
N THR A 123 1.09 7.40 17.64
CA THR A 123 2.41 8.01 17.45
C THR A 123 2.58 9.30 18.24
N ASN A 124 1.51 9.82 18.84
CA ASN A 124 1.43 11.19 19.39
C ASN A 124 1.96 12.23 18.40
N ASN A 125 1.75 11.99 17.11
CA ASN A 125 2.24 12.85 16.03
C ASN A 125 1.22 12.95 14.88
N PRO A 126 0.20 13.81 15.01
CA PRO A 126 -0.82 14.02 13.98
C PRO A 126 -0.22 14.44 12.63
N ARG A 127 0.84 15.26 12.66
CA ARG A 127 1.50 15.70 11.44
C ARG A 127 2.06 14.52 10.64
N PHE A 128 2.76 13.60 11.30
CA PHE A 128 3.28 12.38 10.67
C PHE A 128 2.15 11.52 10.10
N ALA A 129 1.06 11.35 10.83
CA ALA A 129 -0.06 10.53 10.38
C ALA A 129 -0.71 11.10 9.12
N TYR A 130 -0.97 12.40 9.09
CA TYR A 130 -1.59 13.05 7.92
C TYR A 130 -0.63 13.20 6.74
N ASP A 131 0.68 13.38 6.96
CA ASP A 131 1.68 13.33 5.88
C ASP A 131 1.75 11.92 5.26
N SER A 132 1.67 10.87 6.08
CA SER A 132 1.61 9.49 5.61
C SER A 132 0.34 9.24 4.79
N TYR A 133 -0.80 9.77 5.22
CA TYR A 133 -2.07 9.61 4.53
C TYR A 133 -2.10 10.34 3.18
N ARG A 134 -1.66 11.61 3.13
CA ARG A 134 -1.59 12.35 1.86
C ARG A 134 -0.70 11.64 0.84
N ARG A 135 0.45 11.10 1.29
CA ARG A 135 1.39 10.35 0.43
C ARG A 135 0.75 9.06 -0.08
N PHE A 136 0.02 8.35 0.78
CA PHE A 136 -0.72 7.17 0.37
C PHE A 136 -1.75 7.49 -0.70
N ILE A 137 -2.59 8.52 -0.49
CA ILE A 137 -3.59 8.94 -1.49
C ILE A 137 -2.92 9.26 -2.82
N GLN A 138 -1.83 10.02 -2.80
CA GLN A 138 -1.10 10.37 -4.02
C GLN A 138 -0.54 9.14 -4.74
N MET A 139 0.18 8.27 -4.03
CA MET A 139 0.76 7.05 -4.62
C MET A 139 -0.31 6.10 -5.16
N PHE A 140 -1.38 5.88 -4.41
CA PHE A 140 -2.48 5.03 -4.84
C PHE A 140 -3.17 5.61 -6.09
N SER A 141 -3.40 6.91 -6.09
CA SER A 141 -4.04 7.60 -7.22
C SER A 141 -3.18 7.58 -8.48
N ASP A 142 -1.88 7.76 -8.35
CA ASP A 142 -0.94 7.76 -9.47
C ASP A 142 -0.74 6.32 -10.01
N VAL A 143 -0.36 5.40 -9.15
CA VAL A 143 0.05 4.04 -9.55
C VAL A 143 -1.13 3.14 -9.91
N VAL A 144 -2.20 3.15 -9.10
CA VAL A 144 -3.35 2.24 -9.28
C VAL A 144 -4.39 2.85 -10.20
N MET A 145 -4.66 4.14 -9.99
CA MET A 145 -5.74 4.83 -10.69
C MET A 145 -5.28 5.64 -11.90
N GLU A 146 -3.98 5.66 -12.20
CA GLU A 146 -3.42 6.36 -13.35
C GLU A 146 -3.84 7.84 -13.42
N ILE A 147 -3.87 8.51 -12.26
CA ILE A 147 -4.10 9.95 -12.18
C ILE A 147 -2.75 10.65 -12.11
N ASP A 148 -2.48 11.55 -13.03
CA ASP A 148 -1.20 12.27 -13.13
C ASP A 148 -0.80 12.89 -11.78
N LYS A 149 0.35 12.46 -11.27
CA LYS A 149 0.98 12.91 -10.02
C LYS A 149 1.11 14.44 -9.94
N SER A 150 1.38 15.09 -11.05
CA SER A 150 1.54 16.55 -11.12
C SER A 150 0.31 17.33 -10.63
N LYS A 151 -0.89 16.73 -10.75
CA LYS A 151 -2.13 17.36 -10.25
C LYS A 151 -2.14 17.44 -8.72
N PHE A 152 -1.63 16.41 -8.06
CA PHE A 152 -1.50 16.36 -6.60
C PHE A 152 -0.41 17.30 -6.11
N GLU A 153 0.73 17.34 -6.81
CA GLU A 153 1.83 18.25 -6.49
C GLU A 153 1.40 19.71 -6.56
N LYS A 154 0.62 20.11 -7.56
CA LYS A 154 0.04 21.47 -7.66
C LYS A 154 -0.84 21.83 -6.47
N ILE A 155 -1.65 20.88 -5.96
CA ILE A 155 -2.47 21.12 -4.77
C ILE A 155 -1.57 21.34 -3.54
N LEU A 156 -0.54 20.50 -3.36
CA LEU A 156 0.39 20.64 -2.25
C LEU A 156 1.13 21.99 -2.30
N ASP A 157 1.60 22.38 -3.47
CA ASP A 157 2.28 23.66 -3.67
C ASP A 157 1.35 24.85 -3.40
N SER A 158 0.09 24.79 -3.86
CA SER A 158 -0.92 25.82 -3.56
C SER A 158 -1.14 25.97 -2.04
N VAL A 159 -1.24 24.86 -1.31
CA VAL A 159 -1.40 24.94 0.16
C VAL A 159 -0.13 25.52 0.81
N LYS A 160 1.07 25.15 0.34
CA LYS A 160 2.31 25.76 0.83
C LYS A 160 2.33 27.28 0.61
N GLU A 161 1.97 27.76 -0.58
CA GLU A 161 1.86 29.17 -0.89
C GLU A 161 0.85 29.89 0.01
N GLU A 162 -0.35 29.33 0.18
CA GLU A 162 -1.41 29.88 1.05
C GLU A 162 -0.96 30.01 2.52
N ARG A 163 -0.04 29.15 2.97
CA ARG A 163 0.49 29.10 4.34
C ARG A 163 1.84 29.79 4.52
N GLY A 164 2.46 30.24 3.44
CA GLY A 164 3.81 30.82 3.47
C GLY A 164 4.90 29.77 3.83
N ALA A 165 4.63 28.48 3.58
CA ALA A 165 5.54 27.38 3.83
C ALA A 165 6.47 27.18 2.63
N SER A 166 7.77 26.98 2.88
CA SER A 166 8.76 26.71 1.84
C SER A 166 8.97 25.23 1.59
N LEU A 167 8.88 24.41 2.65
CA LEU A 167 9.09 22.96 2.61
C LEU A 167 7.82 22.23 3.04
N ASP A 168 7.67 20.98 2.59
CA ASP A 168 6.59 20.11 3.05
C ASP A 168 6.61 19.93 4.58
N THR A 169 7.81 20.01 5.18
CA THR A 169 8.01 19.89 6.62
C THR A 169 7.48 21.08 7.42
N ASP A 170 7.27 22.23 6.78
CA ASP A 170 6.76 23.44 7.43
C ASP A 170 5.23 23.38 7.60
N LEU A 171 4.55 22.48 6.86
CA LEU A 171 3.11 22.29 6.97
C LEU A 171 2.74 21.65 8.31
N THR A 172 1.74 22.23 8.95
CA THR A 172 1.15 21.69 10.20
C THR A 172 0.25 20.47 9.93
N ALA A 173 -0.19 19.81 11.00
CA ALA A 173 -1.18 18.73 10.86
C ALA A 173 -2.49 19.21 10.23
N GLU A 174 -2.95 20.41 10.58
CA GLU A 174 -4.19 21.00 10.03
C GLU A 174 -4.03 21.34 8.55
N ASP A 175 -2.87 21.83 8.13
CA ASP A 175 -2.60 22.09 6.70
C ASP A 175 -2.59 20.78 5.91
N LEU A 176 -2.02 19.71 6.48
CA LEU A 176 -2.01 18.39 5.85
C LEU A 176 -3.40 17.75 5.79
N LYS A 177 -4.29 18.02 6.76
CA LYS A 177 -5.71 17.64 6.68
C LYS A 177 -6.39 18.32 5.49
N GLU A 178 -6.12 19.60 5.28
CA GLU A 178 -6.65 20.32 4.11
C GLU A 178 -6.10 19.72 2.81
N VAL A 179 -4.81 19.38 2.74
CA VAL A 179 -4.22 18.71 1.57
C VAL A 179 -4.93 17.38 1.31
N VAL A 180 -5.13 16.54 2.33
CA VAL A 180 -5.85 15.25 2.22
C VAL A 180 -7.26 15.45 1.66
N LYS A 181 -7.98 16.45 2.16
CA LYS A 181 -9.31 16.79 1.68
C LYS A 181 -9.30 17.14 0.19
N ARG A 182 -8.43 18.08 -0.23
CA ARG A 182 -8.30 18.50 -1.64
C ARG A 182 -7.85 17.34 -2.54
N TYR A 183 -7.00 16.44 -2.05
CA TYR A 183 -6.58 15.24 -2.77
C TYR A 183 -7.76 14.29 -3.03
N LYS A 184 -8.63 14.06 -2.04
CA LYS A 184 -9.83 13.25 -2.20
C LYS A 184 -10.86 13.90 -3.14
N GLU A 185 -10.99 15.21 -3.10
CA GLU A 185 -11.84 15.96 -4.04
C GLU A 185 -11.33 15.84 -5.48
N LEU A 186 -10.00 15.96 -5.68
CA LEU A 186 -9.37 15.72 -6.99
C LEU A 186 -9.62 14.28 -7.46
N PHE A 187 -9.39 13.29 -6.59
CA PHE A 187 -9.63 11.87 -6.90
C PHE A 187 -11.07 11.65 -7.37
N LYS A 188 -12.04 12.16 -6.62
CA LYS A 188 -13.47 12.08 -6.97
C LYS A 188 -13.78 12.75 -8.31
N LYS A 189 -13.19 13.90 -8.59
CA LYS A 189 -13.35 14.61 -9.87
C LYS A 189 -12.81 13.80 -11.05
N GLU A 190 -11.66 13.15 -10.89
CA GLU A 190 -10.99 12.41 -11.96
C GLU A 190 -11.63 11.03 -12.21
N LYS A 191 -12.13 10.37 -11.16
CA LYS A 191 -12.65 8.97 -11.24
C LYS A 191 -14.16 8.86 -11.14
N GLY A 192 -14.86 9.88 -10.65
CA GLY A 192 -16.32 9.88 -10.51
C GLY A 192 -16.83 9.14 -9.26
N PHE A 193 -15.93 8.65 -8.39
CA PHE A 193 -16.27 8.01 -7.11
C PHE A 193 -15.31 8.44 -6.01
N ASP A 194 -15.69 8.21 -4.75
CA ASP A 194 -14.89 8.62 -3.60
C ASP A 194 -13.63 7.74 -3.44
N PHE A 195 -12.55 8.31 -2.87
CA PHE A 195 -11.34 7.56 -2.53
C PHE A 195 -11.68 6.38 -1.61
N PRO A 196 -11.21 5.14 -1.91
CA PRO A 196 -11.59 3.94 -1.18
C PRO A 196 -11.29 4.03 0.32
N GLN A 197 -12.32 3.95 1.15
CA GLN A 197 -12.20 3.94 2.61
C GLN A 197 -12.14 2.52 3.19
N ASP A 198 -12.60 1.51 2.44
CA ASP A 198 -12.42 0.11 2.82
C ASP A 198 -10.99 -0.34 2.50
N PRO A 199 -10.18 -0.71 3.52
CA PRO A 199 -8.81 -1.17 3.32
C PRO A 199 -8.69 -2.39 2.40
N LYS A 200 -9.70 -3.26 2.39
CA LYS A 200 -9.72 -4.45 1.52
C LYS A 200 -9.83 -4.07 0.05
N LEU A 201 -10.60 -3.04 -0.27
CA LEU A 201 -10.69 -2.51 -1.64
C LEU A 201 -9.40 -1.82 -2.09
N GLN A 202 -8.58 -1.34 -1.15
CA GLN A 202 -7.29 -0.77 -1.48
C GLN A 202 -6.26 -1.85 -1.86
N LEU A 203 -6.46 -3.08 -1.39
CA LEU A 203 -5.52 -4.20 -1.57
C LEU A 203 -5.74 -4.95 -2.88
N LEU A 204 -6.95 -4.94 -3.43
CA LEU A 204 -7.33 -5.60 -4.69
C LEU A 204 -7.22 -4.68 -5.89
#